data_dcee62373c237374b8c1462f97404a3d
#
_entry.id   dcee62373c237374b8c1462f97404a3d
#
_cell.length_a   1.000
_cell.length_b   1.000
_cell.length_c   1.000
_cell.angle_alpha   90.00
_cell.angle_beta   90.00
_cell.angle_gamma   90.00
#
_symmetry.space_group_name_H-M   'P 1'
#
loop_
_entity.id
_entity.type
_entity.pdbx_description
1 polymer ?
#
loop_
_entity_poly.entity_id
_entity_poly.type
_entity_poly.pdbx_seq_one_letter_code
_entity_poly.pdbx_strand_id
1 'polypeptide(L)'
;LASIPPDTCIDFAALTPTQFKDTTHAGRIQKILLGGGPISPEMEQQYQSLPAEIYHGFGMTETLSHVAIRQVNGVNASPWFQALPGIYFNTDSRGCLIIDAPFLDAPVITNDIVDVVNNQSFQWKGRLDNVINSGGIKLSPEEIEKKLYPLIPERFFVTGLPDDTYGEKVCLIIEGEPYSPEKLSLLQNSLPRYLSKYEKPKAVYFLKKLQTTESGKIQRKENRKILEKSGRHPE
;
A
#
# COMPACT_ATOMS: atom_id res chain seq x y z
N LEU A 1 6.10 19.93 14.05
CA LEU A 1 7.13 20.72 13.34
C LEU A 1 6.86 22.22 13.39
N ALA A 2 5.59 22.66 13.47
CA ALA A 2 5.22 24.09 13.51
C ALA A 2 5.78 24.86 14.71
N SER A 3 6.11 24.18 15.82
CA SER A 3 6.69 24.78 17.02
C SER A 3 8.23 24.86 17.02
N ILE A 4 8.89 24.31 15.98
CA ILE A 4 10.35 24.31 15.85
C ILE A 4 10.77 25.57 15.08
N PRO A 5 11.77 26.34 15.55
CA PRO A 5 12.24 27.54 14.88
C PRO A 5 12.55 27.28 13.38
N PRO A 6 12.24 28.22 12.47
CA PRO A 6 12.33 27.99 11.03
C PRO A 6 13.73 27.59 10.53
N ASP A 7 14.79 28.03 11.19
CA ASP A 7 16.18 27.77 10.77
C ASP A 7 16.80 26.52 11.44
N THR A 8 16.02 25.76 12.22
CA THR A 8 16.51 24.56 12.91
C THR A 8 16.59 23.39 11.93
N CYS A 9 17.77 22.81 11.76
CA CYS A 9 17.94 21.52 11.10
C CYS A 9 17.48 20.40 12.03
N ILE A 10 16.77 19.40 11.48
CA ILE A 10 16.22 18.28 12.23
C ILE A 10 16.96 17.02 11.78
N ASP A 11 17.67 16.37 12.69
CA ASP A 11 18.46 15.19 12.34
C ASP A 11 17.57 14.00 11.97
N PHE A 12 16.45 13.83 12.70
CA PHE A 12 15.56 12.68 12.49
C PHE A 12 14.10 13.04 12.79
N ALA A 13 13.18 12.51 11.97
CA ALA A 13 11.74 12.54 12.23
C ALA A 13 11.09 11.20 11.88
N ALA A 14 10.20 10.72 12.75
CA ALA A 14 9.30 9.61 12.47
C ALA A 14 7.90 10.16 12.15
N LEU A 15 7.34 9.81 10.98
CA LEU A 15 6.09 10.35 10.47
C LEU A 15 5.27 9.23 9.81
N THR A 16 3.96 9.41 9.73
CA THR A 16 3.17 8.63 8.79
C THR A 16 3.29 9.21 7.37
N PRO A 17 3.06 8.43 6.31
CA PRO A 17 3.05 8.95 4.94
C PRO A 17 2.10 10.15 4.76
N THR A 18 0.94 10.14 5.44
CA THR A 18 -0.02 11.26 5.43
C THR A 18 0.56 12.51 6.07
N GLN A 19 1.14 12.41 7.27
CA GLN A 19 1.78 13.54 7.93
C GLN A 19 2.94 14.10 7.12
N PHE A 20 3.68 13.24 6.44
CA PHE A 20 4.81 13.69 5.60
C PHE A 20 4.32 14.44 4.35
N LYS A 21 3.23 14.00 3.72
CA LYS A 21 2.62 14.69 2.57
C LYS A 21 2.23 16.14 2.92
N ASP A 22 1.75 16.35 4.13
CA ASP A 22 1.29 17.66 4.62
C ASP A 22 2.43 18.51 5.20
N THR A 23 3.66 17.99 5.21
CA THR A 23 4.83 18.67 5.80
C THR A 23 5.47 19.63 4.79
N THR A 24 5.44 20.93 5.09
CA THR A 24 6.13 22.00 4.36
C THR A 24 7.63 22.08 4.67
N HIS A 25 8.13 21.28 5.59
CA HIS A 25 9.49 21.38 6.15
C HIS A 25 10.40 20.20 5.85
N ALA A 26 10.06 19.40 4.82
CA ALA A 26 10.81 18.20 4.45
C ALA A 26 12.31 18.48 4.19
N GLY A 27 12.64 19.63 3.58
CA GLY A 27 14.02 20.03 3.30
C GLY A 27 14.89 20.36 4.52
N ARG A 28 14.30 20.42 5.72
CA ARG A 28 15.01 20.69 6.99
C ARG A 28 15.33 19.42 7.77
N ILE A 29 14.84 18.27 7.30
CA ILE A 29 15.01 16.99 7.99
C ILE A 29 16.07 16.19 7.26
N GLN A 30 17.05 15.67 7.97
CA GLN A 30 18.11 14.87 7.38
C GLN A 30 17.66 13.42 7.14
N LYS A 31 16.99 12.81 8.12
CA LYS A 31 16.51 11.42 8.04
C LYS A 31 15.04 11.33 8.43
N ILE A 32 14.27 10.63 7.61
CA ILE A 32 12.83 10.46 7.82
C ILE A 32 12.50 8.97 7.83
N LEU A 33 11.86 8.50 8.89
CA LEU A 33 11.28 7.18 8.96
C LEU A 33 9.77 7.28 8.75
N LEU A 34 9.28 6.72 7.65
CA LEU A 34 7.86 6.62 7.37
C LEU A 34 7.32 5.27 7.85
N GLY A 35 6.28 5.30 8.66
CA GLY A 35 5.66 4.10 9.20
C GLY A 35 4.14 4.20 9.30
N GLY A 36 3.48 3.09 9.64
CA GLY A 36 2.04 3.05 9.88
C GLY A 36 1.14 3.05 8.63
N GLY A 37 1.70 3.10 7.44
CA GLY A 37 0.93 3.06 6.19
C GLY A 37 1.79 2.75 4.96
N PRO A 38 1.15 2.38 3.83
CA PRO A 38 1.87 2.14 2.59
C PRO A 38 2.36 3.47 1.98
N ILE A 39 3.45 3.40 1.25
CA ILE A 39 3.96 4.48 0.40
C ILE A 39 3.58 4.13 -1.03
N SER A 40 2.87 5.04 -1.72
CA SER A 40 2.52 4.83 -3.11
C SER A 40 3.71 5.06 -4.06
N PRO A 41 3.73 4.47 -5.27
CA PRO A 41 4.78 4.72 -6.24
C PRO A 41 4.99 6.19 -6.58
N GLU A 42 3.90 7.00 -6.64
CA GLU A 42 4.01 8.45 -6.88
C GLU A 42 4.71 9.14 -5.72
N MET A 43 4.38 8.76 -4.48
CA MET A 43 5.09 9.29 -3.30
C MET A 43 6.57 8.90 -3.36
N GLU A 44 6.88 7.65 -3.69
CA GLU A 44 8.27 7.21 -3.88
C GLU A 44 8.99 8.04 -4.94
N GLN A 45 8.33 8.31 -6.07
CA GLN A 45 8.88 9.14 -7.14
C GLN A 45 9.13 10.59 -6.68
N GLN A 46 8.16 11.18 -5.98
CA GLN A 46 8.31 12.53 -5.40
C GLN A 46 9.47 12.60 -4.41
N TYR A 47 9.65 11.55 -3.61
CA TYR A 47 10.72 11.49 -2.61
C TYR A 47 12.12 11.42 -3.21
N GLN A 48 12.27 10.97 -4.46
CA GLN A 48 13.59 10.93 -5.13
C GLN A 48 14.26 12.30 -5.24
N SER A 49 13.48 13.39 -5.30
CA SER A 49 14.00 14.76 -5.40
C SER A 49 14.35 15.40 -4.05
N LEU A 50 14.04 14.73 -2.94
CA LEU A 50 14.25 15.29 -1.61
C LEU A 50 15.68 15.02 -1.12
N PRO A 51 16.33 16.00 -0.44
CA PRO A 51 17.67 15.82 0.09
C PRO A 51 17.74 14.90 1.32
N ALA A 52 16.62 14.69 1.99
CA ALA A 52 16.51 13.81 3.17
C ALA A 52 16.69 12.34 2.78
N GLU A 53 17.35 11.56 3.63
CA GLU A 53 17.30 10.10 3.54
C GLU A 53 15.96 9.61 4.06
N ILE A 54 15.18 8.95 3.20
CA ILE A 54 13.82 8.49 3.54
C ILE A 54 13.79 6.98 3.65
N TYR A 55 13.33 6.50 4.79
CA TYR A 55 13.17 5.09 5.10
C TYR A 55 11.69 4.75 5.30
N HIS A 56 11.30 3.56 4.87
CA HIS A 56 9.99 2.97 5.15
C HIS A 56 10.15 1.85 6.15
N GLY A 57 9.50 1.98 7.31
CA GLY A 57 9.49 0.97 8.37
C GLY A 57 8.33 -0.01 8.20
N PHE A 58 8.63 -1.29 8.38
CA PHE A 58 7.65 -2.36 8.46
C PHE A 58 7.57 -2.87 9.89
N GLY A 59 6.35 -2.98 10.42
CA GLY A 59 6.05 -3.48 11.74
C GLY A 59 4.56 -3.45 12.02
N MET A 60 4.17 -4.06 13.11
CA MET A 60 2.78 -4.20 13.54
C MET A 60 2.68 -4.21 15.07
N THR A 61 1.45 -4.18 15.61
CA THR A 61 1.22 -4.19 17.04
C THR A 61 1.83 -5.43 17.70
N GLU A 62 1.72 -6.56 17.02
CA GLU A 62 2.22 -7.87 17.46
C GLU A 62 3.75 -7.91 17.58
N THR A 63 4.44 -7.03 16.86
CA THR A 63 5.91 -6.88 16.93
C THR A 63 6.34 -5.65 17.73
N LEU A 64 5.44 -5.06 18.50
CA LEU A 64 5.62 -3.85 19.31
C LEU A 64 5.96 -2.60 18.48
N SER A 65 6.82 -2.71 17.48
CA SER A 65 7.29 -1.62 16.62
C SER A 65 7.83 -2.18 15.30
N HIS A 66 8.73 -1.43 14.67
CA HIS A 66 9.36 -1.81 13.41
C HIS A 66 10.30 -3.02 13.58
N VAL A 67 10.24 -3.94 12.64
CA VAL A 67 11.10 -5.13 12.55
C VAL A 67 12.00 -5.10 11.32
N ALA A 68 11.65 -4.28 10.34
CA ALA A 68 12.44 -4.08 9.14
C ALA A 68 12.32 -2.64 8.62
N ILE A 69 13.32 -2.22 7.86
CA ILE A 69 13.31 -0.94 7.15
C ILE A 69 13.80 -1.15 5.71
N ARG A 70 13.35 -0.29 4.79
CA ARG A 70 13.93 -0.14 3.46
C ARG A 70 14.21 1.33 3.17
N GLN A 71 15.24 1.62 2.42
CA GLN A 71 15.46 2.98 1.92
C GLN A 71 14.56 3.22 0.70
N VAL A 72 13.89 4.38 0.65
CA VAL A 72 12.89 4.71 -0.36
C VAL A 72 13.49 5.55 -1.48
N ASN A 73 14.50 6.41 -1.18
CA ASN A 73 15.09 7.33 -2.13
C ASN A 73 16.62 7.26 -2.15
N GLY A 74 17.22 7.91 -3.14
CA GLY A 74 18.68 7.94 -3.30
C GLY A 74 19.27 6.65 -3.88
N VAL A 75 20.59 6.55 -3.88
CA VAL A 75 21.35 5.47 -4.55
C VAL A 75 21.12 4.08 -3.92
N ASN A 76 20.70 4.03 -2.67
CA ASN A 76 20.42 2.79 -1.93
C ASN A 76 18.93 2.46 -1.89
N ALA A 77 18.08 3.16 -2.67
CA ALA A 77 16.66 2.86 -2.74
C ALA A 77 16.42 1.40 -3.16
N SER A 78 15.54 0.72 -2.41
CA SER A 78 15.29 -0.71 -2.61
C SER A 78 13.82 -1.05 -2.31
N PRO A 79 13.22 -1.99 -3.05
CA PRO A 79 11.92 -2.53 -2.69
C PRO A 79 12.00 -3.55 -1.54
N TRP A 80 13.21 -3.96 -1.15
CA TRP A 80 13.46 -4.99 -0.16
C TRP A 80 13.58 -4.39 1.23
N PHE A 81 12.74 -4.84 2.15
CA PHE A 81 12.87 -4.57 3.57
C PHE A 81 14.02 -5.40 4.15
N GLN A 82 14.88 -4.75 4.92
CA GLN A 82 15.99 -5.38 5.63
C GLN A 82 15.64 -5.51 7.10
N ALA A 83 15.90 -6.66 7.69
CA ALA A 83 15.68 -6.92 9.11
C ALA A 83 16.49 -5.95 9.99
N LEU A 84 15.89 -5.52 11.07
CA LEU A 84 16.64 -4.90 12.16
C LEU A 84 17.48 -5.96 12.91
N PRO A 85 18.52 -5.57 13.62
CA PRO A 85 19.42 -6.52 14.29
C PRO A 85 18.71 -7.55 15.16
N GLY A 86 19.04 -8.80 14.98
CA GLY A 86 18.48 -9.94 15.75
C GLY A 86 17.12 -10.43 15.27
N ILE A 87 16.56 -9.88 14.18
CA ILE A 87 15.26 -10.29 13.62
C ILE A 87 15.49 -11.16 12.40
N TYR A 88 14.66 -12.20 12.27
CA TYR A 88 14.72 -13.17 11.19
C TYR A 88 13.35 -13.36 10.56
N PHE A 89 13.35 -13.63 9.26
CA PHE A 89 12.15 -13.81 8.44
C PHE A 89 12.11 -15.21 7.82
N ASN A 90 10.90 -15.73 7.71
CA ASN A 90 10.58 -16.95 6.98
C ASN A 90 9.18 -16.80 6.39
N THR A 91 8.71 -17.79 5.64
CA THR A 91 7.34 -17.86 5.15
C THR A 91 6.66 -19.15 5.56
N ASP A 92 5.37 -19.10 5.77
CA ASP A 92 4.53 -20.28 5.94
C ASP A 92 4.13 -20.89 4.57
N SER A 93 3.36 -21.98 4.60
CA SER A 93 2.87 -22.68 3.40
C SER A 93 1.93 -21.81 2.51
N ARG A 94 1.43 -20.67 3.04
CA ARG A 94 0.59 -19.71 2.33
C ARG A 94 1.41 -18.62 1.65
N GLY A 95 2.74 -18.60 1.84
CA GLY A 95 3.62 -17.50 1.42
C GLY A 95 3.52 -16.27 2.30
N CYS A 96 2.98 -16.41 3.52
CA CYS A 96 2.86 -15.32 4.47
C CYS A 96 4.09 -15.21 5.35
N LEU A 97 4.48 -13.97 5.67
CA LEU A 97 5.65 -13.64 6.46
C LEU A 97 5.54 -14.22 7.89
N ILE A 98 6.59 -14.89 8.32
CA ILE A 98 6.84 -15.28 9.71
C ILE A 98 7.97 -14.40 10.23
N ILE A 99 7.77 -13.78 11.38
CA ILE A 99 8.72 -12.88 12.02
C ILE A 99 9.19 -13.53 13.32
N ASP A 100 10.49 -13.76 13.42
CA ASP A 100 11.14 -14.22 14.63
C ASP A 100 12.05 -13.11 15.19
N ALA A 101 11.88 -12.78 16.47
CA ALA A 101 12.61 -11.71 17.12
C ALA A 101 12.85 -12.03 18.60
N PRO A 102 14.00 -11.64 19.17
CA PRO A 102 14.39 -12.04 20.54
C PRO A 102 13.51 -11.47 21.65
N PHE A 103 12.66 -10.49 21.34
CA PHE A 103 11.72 -9.87 22.28
C PHE A 103 10.29 -10.43 22.13
N LEU A 104 10.07 -11.43 21.29
CA LEU A 104 8.79 -12.12 21.13
C LEU A 104 8.83 -13.47 21.86
N ASP A 105 7.74 -13.83 22.52
CA ASP A 105 7.60 -15.13 23.19
C ASP A 105 7.52 -16.28 22.18
N ALA A 106 7.03 -16.01 20.97
CA ALA A 106 6.96 -16.94 19.85
C ALA A 106 6.98 -16.17 18.52
N PRO A 107 7.38 -16.84 17.41
CA PRO A 107 7.33 -16.22 16.08
C PRO A 107 5.92 -15.73 15.73
N VAL A 108 5.82 -14.51 15.19
CA VAL A 108 4.55 -13.93 14.71
C VAL A 108 4.27 -14.43 13.30
N ILE A 109 3.17 -15.15 13.12
CA ILE A 109 2.66 -15.58 11.81
C ILE A 109 1.70 -14.53 11.30
N THR A 110 2.04 -13.89 10.17
CA THR A 110 1.25 -12.79 9.63
C THR A 110 0.29 -13.25 8.53
N ASN A 111 -0.50 -12.31 8.00
CA ASN A 111 -1.22 -12.44 6.74
C ASN A 111 -0.60 -11.56 5.63
N ASP A 112 0.65 -11.14 5.77
CA ASP A 112 1.38 -10.37 4.78
C ASP A 112 2.10 -11.31 3.81
N ILE A 113 1.67 -11.32 2.55
CA ILE A 113 2.30 -12.10 1.48
C ILE A 113 3.60 -11.42 1.08
N VAL A 114 4.68 -12.19 1.01
CA VAL A 114 6.02 -11.67 0.74
C VAL A 114 6.81 -12.59 -0.18
N ASP A 115 7.79 -12.00 -0.87
CA ASP A 115 8.94 -12.74 -1.42
C ASP A 115 10.09 -12.60 -0.42
N VAL A 116 10.67 -13.71 0.01
CA VAL A 116 11.85 -13.76 0.90
C VAL A 116 13.05 -14.20 0.09
N VAL A 117 14.12 -13.38 0.10
CA VAL A 117 15.40 -13.73 -0.57
C VAL A 117 16.30 -14.52 0.37
N ASN A 118 16.32 -14.11 1.62
CA ASN A 118 17.06 -14.74 2.70
C ASN A 118 16.36 -14.44 4.03
N ASN A 119 16.81 -15.02 5.12
CA ASN A 119 16.18 -14.84 6.43
C ASN A 119 16.28 -13.41 7.02
N GLN A 120 16.84 -12.46 6.30
CA GLN A 120 16.97 -11.05 6.75
C GLN A 120 16.37 -10.06 5.78
N SER A 121 15.80 -10.50 4.64
CA SER A 121 15.21 -9.56 3.69
C SER A 121 13.99 -10.13 2.99
N PHE A 122 12.98 -9.28 2.83
CA PHE A 122 11.76 -9.62 2.10
C PHE A 122 11.23 -8.44 1.29
N GLN A 123 10.46 -8.75 0.26
CA GLN A 123 9.64 -7.78 -0.47
C GLN A 123 8.16 -8.03 -0.18
N TRP A 124 7.46 -7.02 0.30
CA TRP A 124 6.03 -7.10 0.56
C TRP A 124 5.22 -7.07 -0.74
N LYS A 125 4.23 -7.97 -0.87
CA LYS A 125 3.38 -8.14 -2.05
C LYS A 125 1.92 -7.79 -1.81
N GLY A 126 1.46 -7.85 -0.57
CA GLY A 126 0.06 -7.58 -0.23
C GLY A 126 -0.40 -8.36 0.99
N ARG A 127 -1.72 -8.36 1.20
CA ARG A 127 -2.36 -9.07 2.31
C ARG A 127 -3.15 -10.26 1.82
N LEU A 128 -2.98 -11.42 2.46
CA LEU A 128 -3.76 -12.62 2.16
C LEU A 128 -5.28 -12.36 2.28
N ASP A 129 -5.68 -11.56 3.26
CA ASP A 129 -7.08 -11.18 3.49
C ASP A 129 -7.71 -10.37 2.35
N ASN A 130 -6.89 -9.78 1.48
CA ASN A 130 -7.33 -8.95 0.37
C ASN A 130 -7.28 -9.69 -0.97
N VAL A 131 -6.66 -10.88 -1.03
CA VAL A 131 -6.53 -11.66 -2.27
C VAL A 131 -7.90 -11.88 -2.91
N ILE A 132 -8.00 -11.56 -4.18
CA ILE A 132 -9.18 -11.76 -5.02
C ILE A 132 -9.06 -13.11 -5.70
N ASN A 133 -10.07 -13.97 -5.55
CA ASN A 133 -10.12 -15.25 -6.25
C ASN A 133 -11.08 -15.17 -7.44
N SER A 134 -10.56 -14.76 -8.59
CA SER A 134 -11.35 -14.57 -9.81
C SER A 134 -11.14 -15.71 -10.78
N GLY A 135 -12.15 -16.57 -10.92
CA GLY A 135 -12.08 -17.73 -11.84
C GLY A 135 -10.97 -18.72 -11.49
N GLY A 136 -10.67 -18.90 -10.19
CA GLY A 136 -9.59 -19.77 -9.72
C GLY A 136 -8.19 -19.13 -9.72
N ILE A 137 -8.08 -17.88 -10.19
CA ILE A 137 -6.81 -17.14 -10.20
C ILE A 137 -6.76 -16.24 -8.97
N LYS A 138 -5.71 -16.40 -8.16
CA LYS A 138 -5.44 -15.54 -7.00
C LYS A 138 -4.72 -14.27 -7.44
N LEU A 139 -5.33 -13.13 -7.20
CA LEU A 139 -4.82 -11.82 -7.58
C LEU A 139 -4.58 -10.97 -6.33
N SER A 140 -3.42 -10.32 -6.25
CA SER A 140 -3.14 -9.34 -5.20
C SER A 140 -3.67 -7.96 -5.63
N PRO A 141 -4.67 -7.39 -4.93
CA PRO A 141 -5.15 -6.06 -5.26
C PRO A 141 -4.05 -5.00 -5.12
N GLU A 142 -3.15 -5.14 -4.17
CA GLU A 142 -2.05 -4.20 -3.95
C GLU A 142 -1.08 -4.14 -5.13
N GLU A 143 -0.79 -5.28 -5.76
CA GLU A 143 0.04 -5.33 -6.98
C GLU A 143 -0.69 -4.69 -8.18
N ILE A 144 -2.01 -4.87 -8.28
CA ILE A 144 -2.83 -4.22 -9.30
C ILE A 144 -2.85 -2.70 -9.08
N GLU A 145 -3.09 -2.26 -7.84
CA GLU A 145 -3.08 -0.85 -7.46
C GLU A 145 -1.76 -0.17 -7.82
N LYS A 146 -0.64 -0.82 -7.51
CA LYS A 146 0.70 -0.32 -7.83
C LYS A 146 0.86 0.01 -9.32
N LYS A 147 0.26 -0.80 -10.19
CA LYS A 147 0.29 -0.58 -11.65
C LYS A 147 -0.67 0.52 -12.10
N LEU A 148 -1.74 0.79 -11.32
CA LEU A 148 -2.78 1.78 -11.66
C LEU A 148 -2.48 3.19 -11.16
N TYR A 149 -1.60 3.38 -10.21
CA TYR A 149 -1.25 4.70 -9.69
C TYR A 149 -0.88 5.74 -10.77
N PRO A 150 -0.12 5.41 -11.84
CA PRO A 150 0.18 6.39 -12.88
C PRO A 150 -1.04 6.86 -13.70
N LEU A 151 -2.16 6.14 -13.61
CA LEU A 151 -3.38 6.40 -14.39
C LEU A 151 -4.47 7.13 -13.60
N ILE A 152 -4.47 6.98 -12.27
CA ILE A 152 -5.56 7.42 -11.41
C ILE A 152 -5.00 8.33 -10.32
N PRO A 153 -5.17 9.67 -10.46
CA PRO A 153 -4.64 10.62 -9.48
C PRO A 153 -5.47 10.71 -8.19
N GLU A 154 -6.74 10.28 -8.24
CA GLU A 154 -7.61 10.23 -7.08
C GLU A 154 -7.22 9.05 -6.17
N ARG A 155 -7.68 9.08 -4.93
CA ARG A 155 -7.54 7.91 -4.04
C ARG A 155 -8.42 6.78 -4.57
N PHE A 156 -7.88 5.58 -4.61
CA PHE A 156 -8.59 4.41 -5.07
C PHE A 156 -8.11 3.15 -4.37
N PHE A 157 -8.86 2.07 -4.53
CA PHE A 157 -8.42 0.73 -4.21
C PHE A 157 -9.07 -0.30 -5.12
N VAL A 158 -8.46 -1.49 -5.19
CA VAL A 158 -8.97 -2.64 -5.93
C VAL A 158 -9.50 -3.68 -4.94
N THR A 159 -10.61 -4.33 -5.27
CA THR A 159 -11.19 -5.40 -4.44
C THR A 159 -11.93 -6.42 -5.29
N GLY A 160 -12.20 -7.60 -4.73
CA GLY A 160 -13.14 -8.56 -5.27
C GLY A 160 -14.57 -8.23 -4.84
N LEU A 161 -15.52 -8.30 -5.76
CA LEU A 161 -16.95 -8.35 -5.44
C LEU A 161 -17.54 -9.66 -5.97
N PRO A 162 -18.61 -10.18 -5.34
CA PRO A 162 -19.26 -11.42 -5.79
C PRO A 162 -19.61 -11.37 -7.29
N ASP A 163 -19.42 -12.49 -7.97
CA ASP A 163 -19.70 -12.66 -9.40
C ASP A 163 -20.09 -14.10 -9.68
N ASP A 164 -21.22 -14.32 -10.33
CA ASP A 164 -21.78 -15.67 -10.58
C ASP A 164 -20.89 -16.53 -11.48
N THR A 165 -20.09 -15.89 -12.35
CA THR A 165 -19.21 -16.61 -13.32
C THR A 165 -17.84 -16.89 -12.74
N TYR A 166 -17.26 -15.92 -12.01
CA TYR A 166 -15.87 -15.95 -11.56
C TYR A 166 -15.71 -16.21 -10.07
N GLY A 167 -16.83 -16.31 -9.31
CA GLY A 167 -16.80 -16.30 -7.85
C GLY A 167 -16.58 -14.88 -7.31
N GLU A 168 -15.46 -14.27 -7.70
CA GLU A 168 -15.22 -12.84 -7.49
C GLU A 168 -14.77 -12.18 -8.80
N LYS A 169 -15.26 -10.96 -9.06
CA LYS A 169 -14.75 -10.09 -10.12
C LYS A 169 -13.88 -9.00 -9.54
N VAL A 170 -12.80 -8.68 -10.24
CA VAL A 170 -11.93 -7.55 -9.91
C VAL A 170 -12.70 -6.26 -10.13
N CYS A 171 -12.77 -5.41 -9.11
CA CYS A 171 -13.42 -4.12 -9.14
C CYS A 171 -12.46 -3.02 -8.72
N LEU A 172 -12.53 -1.88 -9.42
CA LEU A 172 -11.82 -0.66 -9.10
C LEU A 172 -12.78 0.32 -8.43
N ILE A 173 -12.41 0.83 -7.27
CA ILE A 173 -13.19 1.80 -6.51
C ILE A 173 -12.39 3.09 -6.40
N ILE A 174 -12.95 4.19 -6.91
CA ILE A 174 -12.29 5.51 -7.00
C ILE A 174 -13.03 6.48 -6.06
N GLU A 175 -12.27 7.29 -5.33
CA GLU A 175 -12.83 8.37 -4.51
C GLU A 175 -13.19 9.56 -5.38
N GLY A 176 -14.42 10.04 -5.25
CA GLY A 176 -14.91 11.23 -5.97
C GLY A 176 -16.23 11.02 -6.68
N GLU A 177 -16.55 11.95 -7.56
CA GLU A 177 -17.72 11.85 -8.45
C GLU A 177 -17.39 10.96 -9.66
N PRO A 178 -18.40 10.33 -10.29
CA PRO A 178 -18.21 9.54 -11.50
C PRO A 178 -17.46 10.32 -12.59
N TYR A 179 -16.57 9.65 -13.29
CA TYR A 179 -15.88 10.24 -14.44
C TYR A 179 -16.87 10.50 -15.59
N SER A 180 -16.58 11.50 -16.43
CA SER A 180 -17.31 11.62 -17.69
C SER A 180 -17.09 10.36 -18.55
N PRO A 181 -18.03 10.05 -19.49
CA PRO A 181 -17.88 8.91 -20.37
C PRO A 181 -16.55 8.88 -21.13
N GLU A 182 -16.05 10.06 -21.54
CA GLU A 182 -14.78 10.22 -22.23
C GLU A 182 -13.60 9.85 -21.32
N LYS A 183 -13.58 10.37 -20.08
CA LYS A 183 -12.51 10.08 -19.10
C LYS A 183 -12.50 8.60 -18.73
N LEU A 184 -13.69 8.01 -18.54
CA LEU A 184 -13.83 6.59 -18.24
C LEU A 184 -13.33 5.71 -19.40
N SER A 185 -13.70 6.06 -20.64
CA SER A 185 -13.23 5.37 -21.84
C SER A 185 -11.70 5.45 -21.99
N LEU A 186 -11.11 6.63 -21.75
CA LEU A 186 -9.64 6.79 -21.76
C LEU A 186 -8.96 5.90 -20.72
N LEU A 187 -9.48 5.85 -19.49
CA LEU A 187 -8.99 4.96 -18.46
C LEU A 187 -9.07 3.50 -18.93
N GLN A 188 -10.24 3.03 -19.36
CA GLN A 188 -10.46 1.64 -19.79
C GLN A 188 -9.55 1.25 -20.95
N ASN A 189 -9.33 2.15 -21.94
CA ASN A 189 -8.44 1.93 -23.07
C ASN A 189 -6.95 1.88 -22.68
N SER A 190 -6.59 2.50 -21.55
CA SER A 190 -5.23 2.50 -21.03
C SER A 190 -4.90 1.24 -20.23
N LEU A 191 -5.88 0.62 -19.56
CA LEU A 191 -5.66 -0.55 -18.70
C LEU A 191 -4.86 -1.70 -19.35
N PRO A 192 -5.08 -2.06 -20.65
CA PRO A 192 -4.32 -3.15 -21.28
C PRO A 192 -2.81 -2.97 -21.35
N ARG A 193 -2.32 -1.73 -21.20
CA ARG A 193 -0.87 -1.42 -21.19
C ARG A 193 -0.20 -1.72 -19.86
N TYR A 194 -0.99 -1.76 -18.79
CA TYR A 194 -0.50 -1.88 -17.41
C TYR A 194 -0.91 -3.19 -16.74
N LEU A 195 -2.06 -3.75 -17.15
CA LEU A 195 -2.68 -4.91 -16.52
C LEU A 195 -2.81 -6.09 -17.48
N SER A 196 -2.54 -7.28 -16.96
CA SER A 196 -2.85 -8.53 -17.65
C SER A 196 -4.36 -8.72 -17.81
N LYS A 197 -4.76 -9.68 -18.65
CA LYS A 197 -6.18 -9.99 -18.90
C LYS A 197 -6.99 -10.23 -17.62
N TYR A 198 -6.39 -10.88 -16.64
CA TYR A 198 -7.07 -11.27 -15.39
C TYR A 198 -7.09 -10.17 -14.33
N GLU A 199 -6.14 -9.24 -14.37
CA GLU A 199 -6.04 -8.12 -13.44
C GLU A 199 -6.98 -6.96 -13.79
N LYS A 200 -7.49 -6.92 -15.03
CA LYS A 200 -8.34 -5.82 -15.47
C LYS A 200 -9.64 -5.77 -14.67
N PRO A 201 -9.96 -4.62 -14.06
CA PRO A 201 -11.26 -4.43 -13.42
C PRO A 201 -12.41 -4.71 -14.38
N LYS A 202 -13.37 -5.51 -13.94
CA LYS A 202 -14.62 -5.78 -14.65
C LYS A 202 -15.68 -4.73 -14.38
N ALA A 203 -15.47 -3.92 -13.33
CA ALA A 203 -16.37 -2.85 -12.94
C ALA A 203 -15.57 -1.72 -12.28
N VAL A 204 -16.01 -0.49 -12.51
CA VAL A 204 -15.49 0.71 -11.86
C VAL A 204 -16.63 1.32 -11.05
N TYR A 205 -16.35 1.67 -9.81
CA TYR A 205 -17.30 2.32 -8.90
C TYR A 205 -16.71 3.59 -8.35
N PHE A 206 -17.58 4.54 -8.03
CA PHE A 206 -17.20 5.81 -7.42
C PHE A 206 -17.85 5.96 -6.06
N LEU A 207 -17.06 6.33 -5.05
CA LEU A 207 -17.51 6.70 -3.72
C LEU A 207 -17.08 8.12 -3.44
N LYS A 208 -18.02 9.00 -3.06
CA LYS A 208 -17.73 10.41 -2.74
C LYS A 208 -16.56 10.56 -1.78
N LYS A 209 -16.49 9.65 -0.80
CA LYS A 209 -15.40 9.59 0.18
C LYS A 209 -15.16 8.14 0.61
N LEU A 210 -13.89 7.74 0.62
CA LEU A 210 -13.49 6.43 1.14
C LEU A 210 -13.41 6.44 2.66
N GLN A 211 -13.91 5.37 3.29
CA GLN A 211 -13.70 5.14 4.71
C GLN A 211 -12.24 4.80 4.98
N THR A 212 -11.66 5.50 5.95
CA THR A 212 -10.25 5.33 6.33
C THR A 212 -10.12 5.22 7.84
N THR A 213 -9.01 4.66 8.30
CA THR A 213 -8.59 4.77 9.70
C THR A 213 -8.13 6.20 10.01
N GLU A 214 -7.94 6.52 11.28
CA GLU A 214 -7.34 7.81 11.72
C GLU A 214 -5.96 8.06 11.09
N SER A 215 -5.18 6.99 10.84
CA SER A 215 -3.90 7.07 10.14
C SER A 215 -4.01 7.23 8.62
N GLY A 216 -5.23 7.34 8.07
CA GLY A 216 -5.48 7.52 6.63
C GLY A 216 -5.48 6.24 5.80
N LYS A 217 -5.35 5.05 6.40
CA LYS A 217 -5.38 3.76 5.69
C LYS A 217 -6.80 3.42 5.23
N ILE A 218 -6.97 3.05 3.96
CA ILE A 218 -8.27 2.66 3.39
C ILE A 218 -8.80 1.39 4.08
N GLN A 219 -10.03 1.48 4.60
CA GLN A 219 -10.75 0.37 5.20
C GLN A 219 -11.52 -0.40 4.11
N ARG A 220 -10.85 -1.30 3.39
CA ARG A 220 -11.41 -2.01 2.22
C ARG A 220 -12.73 -2.70 2.53
N LYS A 221 -12.81 -3.42 3.65
CA LYS A 221 -14.03 -4.16 4.06
C LYS A 221 -15.23 -3.24 4.27
N GLU A 222 -15.03 -2.07 4.91
CA GLU A 222 -16.11 -1.13 5.16
C GLU A 222 -16.59 -0.45 3.87
N ASN A 223 -15.65 -0.05 3.01
CA ASN A 223 -15.99 0.52 1.69
C ASN A 223 -16.74 -0.50 0.81
N ARG A 224 -16.33 -1.77 0.82
CA ARG A 224 -17.03 -2.87 0.13
C ARG A 224 -18.48 -3.01 0.62
N LYS A 225 -18.72 -3.01 1.92
CA LYS A 225 -20.08 -3.05 2.50
C LYS A 225 -20.97 -1.89 2.05
N ILE A 226 -20.39 -0.70 1.86
CA ILE A 226 -21.14 0.47 1.36
C ILE A 226 -21.62 0.20 -0.07
N LEU A 227 -20.77 -0.36 -0.93
CA LEU A 227 -21.14 -0.70 -2.31
C LEU A 227 -22.24 -1.77 -2.36
N GLU A 228 -22.08 -2.84 -1.59
CA GLU A 228 -23.06 -3.94 -1.52
C GLU A 228 -24.44 -3.47 -1.05
N LYS A 229 -24.50 -2.58 -0.03
CA LYS A 229 -25.75 -2.02 0.50
C LYS A 229 -26.41 -0.99 -0.41
N SER A 230 -25.62 -0.25 -1.19
CA SER A 230 -26.12 0.86 -2.01
C SER A 230 -26.79 0.40 -3.30
N GLY A 231 -26.69 -0.88 -3.68
CA GLY A 231 -27.16 -1.38 -4.97
C GLY A 231 -26.58 -0.62 -6.18
N ARG A 232 -25.42 0.01 -6.01
CA ARG A 232 -24.81 0.83 -7.05
C ARG A 232 -24.44 -0.03 -8.24
N HIS A 233 -24.87 0.41 -9.42
CA HIS A 233 -24.41 -0.17 -10.68
C HIS A 233 -23.00 0.32 -11.00
N PRO A 234 -22.16 -0.54 -11.62
CA PRO A 234 -20.85 -0.11 -12.13
C PRO A 234 -21.03 0.87 -13.30
N GLU A 235 -20.12 1.80 -13.42
CA GLU A 235 -19.99 2.71 -14.55
C GLU A 235 -19.24 2.06 -15.74
#